data_d2ccedc10884e1b340b662235229c530
#
_entry.id   d2ccedc10884e1b340b662235229c530
#
_cell.length_a   1.000
_cell.length_b   1.000
_cell.length_c   1.000
_cell.angle_alpha   90.00
_cell.angle_beta   90.00
_cell.angle_gamma   90.00
#
_symmetry.space_group_name_H-M   'P 1'
#
loop_
_entity.id
_entity.type
_entity.pdbx_description
1 polymer ?
#
loop_
_entity_poly.entity_id
_entity_poly.type
_entity_poly.pdbx_seq_one_letter_code
_entity_poly.pdbx_strand_id
1 'polypeptide(L)'
;MKIIKDALTFDDVLLIPKVSKVNSRWQVDTSTYLTDKIKLNIPLVSSNMDTVTEHIMAIALAKAGGAGIIHRFNSIENEVSEIIKVKREQNIVIEKPYVISKETSIGKLREMSLEKKVSSFPVLDREKLVGIITRRDFEFEEDMNKKVENLMTKDVITSHKGISLEEAKGIMRKNKIEKLPLVDREGRLTGMITSRDVKLLDGYSKASKDKNGRLVVGGSIGIGSDHLERAKALIDAEADFIVVDVANGYLEKTADVVREIKKLGAEVIAGNVATKDGVLNLKRAGVDCVKVGIGPGGACLTRPVAGVGYPQLSSIIECAGNDVRIMADGGIIKSADFSKAIAAGADSVMIGGLFAGTDESPGVIITKKISITSFIEAWLL
;
A
#
# COMPACT_ATOMS: atom_id res chain seq x y z
N MET A 1 24.20 -29.30 -22.46
CA MET A 1 22.87 -28.65 -22.42
C MET A 1 21.86 -29.65 -21.89
N LYS A 2 21.10 -29.33 -20.82
CA LYS A 2 20.04 -30.20 -20.31
C LYS A 2 18.73 -29.78 -20.99
N ILE A 3 18.07 -30.69 -21.68
CA ILE A 3 16.75 -30.44 -22.26
C ILE A 3 15.70 -30.92 -21.24
N ILE A 4 14.81 -30.02 -20.81
CA ILE A 4 13.66 -30.35 -19.99
C ILE A 4 12.51 -30.64 -20.94
N LYS A 5 12.00 -31.88 -20.91
CA LYS A 5 10.98 -32.33 -21.86
C LYS A 5 9.56 -31.88 -21.45
N ASP A 6 9.30 -31.81 -20.14
CA ASP A 6 7.99 -31.51 -19.61
C ASP A 6 8.07 -30.33 -18.63
N ALA A 7 7.59 -29.18 -19.08
CA ALA A 7 7.48 -27.99 -18.25
C ALA A 7 6.13 -27.29 -18.54
N LEU A 8 5.39 -26.96 -17.50
CA LEU A 8 3.96 -26.61 -17.54
C LEU A 8 3.73 -25.11 -17.28
N THR A 9 2.79 -24.55 -18.01
CA THR A 9 2.18 -23.25 -17.73
C THR A 9 0.87 -23.43 -16.97
N PHE A 10 0.21 -22.33 -16.61
CA PHE A 10 -1.07 -22.42 -15.92
C PHE A 10 -2.18 -23.02 -16.78
N ASP A 11 -2.13 -22.88 -18.10
CA ASP A 11 -3.17 -23.42 -18.98
C ASP A 11 -3.06 -24.95 -19.20
N ASP A 12 -1.91 -25.54 -18.89
CA ASP A 12 -1.66 -26.96 -19.08
C ASP A 12 -2.28 -27.85 -17.99
N VAL A 13 -2.77 -27.26 -16.89
CA VAL A 13 -3.24 -28.00 -15.71
C VAL A 13 -4.55 -27.50 -15.16
N LEU A 14 -5.23 -28.39 -14.41
CA LEU A 14 -6.39 -28.05 -13.57
C LEU A 14 -6.14 -28.55 -12.15
N LEU A 15 -6.70 -27.87 -11.15
CA LEU A 15 -6.71 -28.32 -9.77
C LEU A 15 -7.80 -29.39 -9.61
N ILE A 16 -7.42 -30.58 -9.12
CA ILE A 16 -8.37 -31.67 -8.86
C ILE A 16 -9.09 -31.38 -7.52
N PRO A 17 -10.43 -31.33 -7.50
CA PRO A 17 -11.19 -31.13 -6.27
C PRO A 17 -10.89 -32.23 -5.26
N LYS A 18 -10.78 -31.84 -3.99
CA LYS A 18 -10.61 -32.74 -2.85
C LYS A 18 -11.76 -32.57 -1.86
N VAL A 19 -11.95 -33.55 -0.98
CA VAL A 19 -12.89 -33.42 0.14
C VAL A 19 -12.51 -32.19 0.97
N SER A 20 -13.49 -31.33 1.22
CA SER A 20 -13.32 -30.11 2.00
C SER A 20 -14.23 -30.11 3.22
N LYS A 21 -13.74 -29.60 4.36
CA LYS A 21 -14.53 -29.31 5.55
C LYS A 21 -15.05 -27.87 5.56
N VAL A 22 -14.71 -27.08 4.55
CA VAL A 22 -15.12 -25.68 4.41
C VAL A 22 -16.54 -25.64 3.86
N ASN A 23 -17.49 -25.15 4.64
CA ASN A 23 -18.91 -25.07 4.27
C ASN A 23 -19.29 -23.69 3.72
N SER A 24 -18.45 -22.65 3.89
CA SER A 24 -18.73 -21.30 3.43
C SER A 24 -17.44 -20.58 3.06
N ARG A 25 -17.50 -19.73 2.01
CA ARG A 25 -16.38 -18.87 1.59
C ARG A 25 -15.86 -17.98 2.73
N TRP A 26 -16.73 -17.60 3.65
CA TRP A 26 -16.39 -16.75 4.80
C TRP A 26 -15.52 -17.45 5.84
N GLN A 27 -15.39 -18.78 5.77
CA GLN A 27 -14.50 -19.57 6.65
C GLN A 27 -13.06 -19.67 6.11
N VAL A 28 -12.82 -19.18 4.88
CA VAL A 28 -11.49 -19.25 4.27
C VAL A 28 -10.65 -18.08 4.73
N ASP A 29 -9.53 -18.37 5.39
CA ASP A 29 -8.47 -17.40 5.66
C ASP A 29 -7.57 -17.29 4.43
N THR A 30 -7.55 -16.10 3.82
CA THR A 30 -6.70 -15.78 2.66
C THR A 30 -5.42 -15.08 3.06
N SER A 31 -5.17 -14.89 4.35
CA SER A 31 -3.98 -14.20 4.81
C SER A 31 -2.70 -15.01 4.52
N THR A 32 -1.64 -14.30 4.29
CA THR A 32 -0.31 -14.85 4.03
C THR A 32 0.78 -13.97 4.61
N TYR A 33 2.01 -14.45 4.57
CA TYR A 33 3.19 -13.67 4.90
C TYR A 33 3.99 -13.37 3.64
N LEU A 34 4.17 -12.08 3.31
CA LEU A 34 5.01 -11.62 2.22
C LEU A 34 6.50 -11.80 2.58
N THR A 35 6.84 -11.44 3.83
CA THR A 35 8.08 -11.78 4.53
C THR A 35 7.71 -12.28 5.91
N ASP A 36 8.64 -12.79 6.70
CA ASP A 36 8.30 -13.26 8.06
C ASP A 36 7.77 -12.15 8.99
N LYS A 37 7.98 -10.87 8.63
CA LYS A 37 7.50 -9.70 9.39
C LYS A 37 6.30 -9.00 8.77
N ILE A 38 6.03 -9.21 7.47
CA ILE A 38 4.97 -8.50 6.75
C ILE A 38 3.86 -9.48 6.42
N LYS A 39 2.74 -9.32 7.11
CA LYS A 39 1.50 -10.07 6.84
C LYS A 39 0.62 -9.32 5.85
N LEU A 40 0.10 -10.04 4.86
CA LEU A 40 -0.97 -9.60 3.97
C LEU A 40 -2.26 -10.34 4.29
N ASN A 41 -3.42 -9.69 4.15
CA ASN A 41 -4.72 -10.32 4.35
C ASN A 41 -5.24 -11.01 3.09
N ILE A 42 -4.69 -10.67 1.92
CA ILE A 42 -4.82 -11.41 0.65
C ILE A 42 -3.43 -11.55 0.02
N PRO A 43 -3.09 -12.68 -0.61
CA PRO A 43 -1.76 -12.94 -1.17
C PRO A 43 -1.55 -12.25 -2.55
N LEU A 44 -1.83 -10.93 -2.62
CA LEU A 44 -1.87 -10.18 -3.86
C LEU A 44 -0.98 -8.95 -3.79
N VAL A 45 -0.10 -8.79 -4.79
CA VAL A 45 0.85 -7.69 -4.88
C VAL A 45 0.76 -7.06 -6.27
N SER A 46 0.73 -5.73 -6.39
CA SER A 46 0.80 -5.07 -7.70
C SER A 46 2.24 -4.89 -8.16
N SER A 47 2.43 -5.09 -9.47
CA SER A 47 3.76 -5.06 -10.11
C SER A 47 4.37 -3.65 -10.08
N ASN A 48 5.68 -3.59 -9.88
CA ASN A 48 6.47 -2.36 -9.85
C ASN A 48 6.76 -1.80 -11.27
N MET A 49 5.69 -1.65 -12.06
CA MET A 49 5.71 -1.07 -13.40
C MET A 49 5.12 0.35 -13.36
N ASP A 50 5.68 1.24 -14.16
CA ASP A 50 5.25 2.65 -14.28
C ASP A 50 3.82 2.81 -14.84
N THR A 51 3.28 1.76 -15.45
CA THR A 51 1.92 1.66 -15.96
C THR A 51 0.97 0.89 -15.03
N VAL A 52 1.42 0.47 -13.85
CA VAL A 52 0.64 -0.36 -12.92
C VAL A 52 0.58 0.26 -11.53
N THR A 53 1.73 0.60 -10.92
CA THR A 53 1.76 0.92 -9.49
C THR A 53 2.44 2.25 -9.19
N GLU A 54 1.63 3.25 -8.92
CA GLU A 54 1.95 4.44 -8.13
C GLU A 54 1.10 4.45 -6.85
N HIS A 55 1.07 5.56 -6.11
CA HIS A 55 0.39 5.64 -4.81
C HIS A 55 -1.08 5.24 -4.87
N ILE A 56 -1.83 5.58 -5.93
CA ILE A 56 -3.27 5.29 -6.02
C ILE A 56 -3.52 3.78 -6.03
N MET A 57 -2.83 3.02 -6.88
CA MET A 57 -2.89 1.56 -6.92
C MET A 57 -2.39 0.94 -5.62
N ALA A 58 -1.27 1.42 -5.09
CA ALA A 58 -0.71 0.89 -3.84
C ALA A 58 -1.67 1.08 -2.66
N ILE A 59 -2.34 2.23 -2.56
CA ILE A 59 -3.38 2.51 -1.57
C ILE A 59 -4.58 1.57 -1.74
N ALA A 60 -5.11 1.45 -2.95
CA ALA A 60 -6.28 0.63 -3.22
C ALA A 60 -6.02 -0.84 -2.86
N LEU A 61 -4.87 -1.36 -3.28
CA LEU A 61 -4.51 -2.75 -3.02
C LEU A 61 -4.22 -3.02 -1.54
N ALA A 62 -3.51 -2.12 -0.85
CA ALA A 62 -3.28 -2.25 0.59
C ALA A 62 -4.59 -2.17 1.39
N LYS A 63 -5.54 -1.30 1.00
CA LYS A 63 -6.89 -1.25 1.58
C LYS A 63 -7.68 -2.55 1.36
N ALA A 64 -7.49 -3.20 0.22
CA ALA A 64 -8.08 -4.51 -0.07
C ALA A 64 -7.41 -5.67 0.69
N GLY A 65 -6.24 -5.45 1.29
CA GLY A 65 -5.51 -6.45 2.06
C GLY A 65 -4.26 -7.01 1.38
N GLY A 66 -3.90 -6.52 0.21
CA GLY A 66 -2.65 -6.81 -0.51
C GLY A 66 -1.54 -5.80 -0.22
N ALA A 67 -0.62 -5.61 -1.16
CA ALA A 67 0.40 -4.57 -1.12
C ALA A 67 0.76 -4.05 -2.52
N GLY A 68 1.14 -2.78 -2.62
CA GLY A 68 1.70 -2.21 -3.84
C GLY A 68 3.22 -2.05 -3.75
N ILE A 69 3.90 -2.12 -4.90
CA ILE A 69 5.32 -1.83 -4.99
C ILE A 69 5.51 -0.67 -5.96
N ILE A 70 5.99 0.46 -5.44
CA ILE A 70 6.27 1.64 -6.26
C ILE A 70 7.45 1.34 -7.19
N HIS A 71 7.32 1.76 -8.45
CA HIS A 71 8.31 1.50 -9.48
C HIS A 71 9.52 2.44 -9.39
N ARG A 72 10.68 1.99 -9.87
CA ARG A 72 11.93 2.75 -9.91
C ARG A 72 12.16 3.57 -11.19
N PHE A 73 11.23 3.56 -12.14
CA PHE A 73 11.34 4.26 -13.43
C PHE A 73 11.02 5.76 -13.31
N ASN A 74 11.51 6.37 -12.24
CA ASN A 74 11.38 7.78 -11.90
C ASN A 74 12.59 8.23 -11.07
N SER A 75 12.66 9.51 -10.69
CA SER A 75 13.70 9.99 -9.78
C SER A 75 13.51 9.41 -8.36
N ILE A 76 14.56 9.42 -7.57
CA ILE A 76 14.50 8.97 -6.16
C ILE A 76 13.46 9.79 -5.39
N GLU A 77 13.43 11.12 -5.60
CA GLU A 77 12.52 12.05 -4.93
C GLU A 77 11.05 11.74 -5.28
N ASN A 78 10.77 11.40 -6.54
CA ASN A 78 9.42 11.05 -6.98
C ASN A 78 8.98 9.73 -6.36
N GLU A 79 9.82 8.69 -6.37
CA GLU A 79 9.50 7.41 -5.74
C GLU A 79 9.27 7.57 -4.23
N VAL A 80 10.11 8.33 -3.54
CA VAL A 80 9.93 8.73 -2.13
C VAL A 80 8.61 9.45 -1.92
N SER A 81 8.25 10.40 -2.79
CA SER A 81 6.97 11.10 -2.72
C SER A 81 5.79 10.16 -2.82
N GLU A 82 5.85 9.17 -3.70
CA GLU A 82 4.80 8.13 -3.85
C GLU A 82 4.66 7.28 -2.58
N ILE A 83 5.76 6.82 -1.98
CA ILE A 83 5.75 6.11 -0.68
C ILE A 83 5.10 6.96 0.41
N ILE A 84 5.51 8.22 0.53
CA ILE A 84 4.97 9.15 1.54
C ILE A 84 3.46 9.35 1.37
N LYS A 85 2.95 9.44 0.14
CA LYS A 85 1.51 9.55 -0.13
C LYS A 85 0.75 8.32 0.39
N VAL A 86 1.27 7.11 0.16
CA VAL A 86 0.66 5.88 0.69
C VAL A 86 0.67 5.87 2.22
N LYS A 87 1.80 6.21 2.83
CA LYS A 87 1.94 6.24 4.30
C LYS A 87 1.03 7.27 4.98
N ARG A 88 0.71 8.36 4.29
CA ARG A 88 -0.18 9.41 4.80
C ARG A 88 -1.67 9.14 4.60
N GLU A 89 -2.04 8.22 3.70
CA GLU A 89 -3.44 7.99 3.32
C GLU A 89 -4.36 7.56 4.49
N GLN A 90 -3.82 6.89 5.48
CA GLN A 90 -4.56 6.48 6.68
C GLN A 90 -4.24 7.32 7.91
N ASN A 91 -3.78 8.53 7.72
CA ASN A 91 -3.65 9.45 8.85
C ASN A 91 -5.07 9.87 9.28
N ILE A 92 -5.61 9.18 10.32
CA ILE A 92 -6.89 9.56 10.94
C ILE A 92 -6.84 10.97 11.54
N VAL A 93 -5.63 11.50 11.66
CA VAL A 93 -5.37 12.79 12.27
C VAL A 93 -5.27 13.85 11.18
N ILE A 94 -6.20 14.77 11.17
CA ILE A 94 -6.05 16.04 10.46
C ILE A 94 -5.01 16.85 11.23
N GLU A 95 -3.76 16.85 10.76
CA GLU A 95 -2.64 17.51 11.48
C GLU A 95 -2.79 19.03 11.58
N LYS A 96 -3.42 19.66 10.59
CA LYS A 96 -3.69 21.11 10.56
C LYS A 96 -5.17 21.36 10.32
N PRO A 97 -6.03 21.14 11.33
CA PRO A 97 -7.44 21.48 11.20
C PRO A 97 -7.63 22.99 11.05
N TYR A 98 -8.66 23.40 10.35
CA TYR A 98 -9.05 24.80 10.34
C TYR A 98 -9.49 25.20 11.75
N VAL A 99 -8.85 26.20 12.31
CA VAL A 99 -9.10 26.71 13.65
C VAL A 99 -9.71 28.12 13.61
N ILE A 100 -10.35 28.52 14.68
CA ILE A 100 -10.91 29.85 14.79
C ILE A 100 -10.60 30.44 16.18
N SER A 101 -10.48 31.76 16.26
CA SER A 101 -10.32 32.44 17.55
C SER A 101 -11.68 32.55 18.28
N LYS A 102 -11.69 32.48 19.61
CA LYS A 102 -12.86 32.69 20.43
C LYS A 102 -13.53 34.06 20.21
N GLU A 103 -12.74 35.09 19.82
CA GLU A 103 -13.17 36.44 19.53
C GLU A 103 -13.83 36.61 18.14
N THR A 104 -13.79 35.59 17.29
CA THR A 104 -14.35 35.68 15.93
C THR A 104 -15.86 35.80 15.95
N SER A 105 -16.44 36.64 15.08
CA SER A 105 -17.89 36.79 14.93
C SER A 105 -18.52 35.60 14.17
N ILE A 106 -19.80 35.33 14.44
CA ILE A 106 -20.56 34.27 13.75
C ILE A 106 -20.65 34.53 12.25
N GLY A 107 -20.75 35.78 11.80
CA GLY A 107 -20.74 36.12 10.38
C GLY A 107 -19.47 35.66 9.70
N LYS A 108 -18.29 35.94 10.27
CA LYS A 108 -16.99 35.50 9.74
C LYS A 108 -16.81 33.99 9.81
N LEU A 109 -17.31 33.32 10.86
CA LEU A 109 -17.32 31.87 10.99
C LEU A 109 -18.11 31.21 9.85
N ARG A 110 -19.31 31.75 9.52
CA ARG A 110 -20.13 31.24 8.41
C ARG A 110 -19.44 31.40 7.06
N GLU A 111 -18.83 32.54 6.81
CA GLU A 111 -18.04 32.78 5.61
C GLU A 111 -16.93 31.75 5.47
N MET A 112 -16.12 31.54 6.53
CA MET A 112 -15.08 30.52 6.56
C MET A 112 -15.62 29.09 6.36
N SER A 113 -16.76 28.79 6.99
CA SER A 113 -17.40 27.47 6.84
C SER A 113 -17.79 27.18 5.39
N LEU A 114 -18.32 28.18 4.67
CA LEU A 114 -18.70 28.06 3.27
C LEU A 114 -17.46 27.98 2.35
N GLU A 115 -16.49 28.88 2.55
CA GLU A 115 -15.27 28.93 1.73
C GLU A 115 -14.47 27.65 1.85
N LYS A 116 -14.22 27.17 3.08
CA LYS A 116 -13.40 25.98 3.36
C LYS A 116 -14.19 24.68 3.30
N LYS A 117 -15.51 24.73 3.12
CA LYS A 117 -16.43 23.57 3.16
C LYS A 117 -16.28 22.71 4.41
N VAL A 118 -16.11 23.35 5.56
CA VAL A 118 -15.87 22.72 6.86
C VAL A 118 -16.99 23.06 7.81
N SER A 119 -17.50 22.08 8.54
CA SER A 119 -18.65 22.19 9.44
C SER A 119 -18.29 22.26 10.92
N SER A 120 -17.01 22.26 11.28
CA SER A 120 -16.57 22.27 12.68
C SER A 120 -15.17 22.86 12.81
N PHE A 121 -14.95 23.64 13.86
CA PHE A 121 -13.71 24.33 14.10
C PHE A 121 -13.30 24.18 15.57
N PRO A 122 -12.08 23.68 15.86
CA PRO A 122 -11.46 23.88 17.16
C PRO A 122 -11.30 25.39 17.42
N VAL A 123 -11.66 25.82 18.61
CA VAL A 123 -11.58 27.24 19.02
C VAL A 123 -10.35 27.43 19.88
N LEU A 124 -9.51 28.37 19.49
CA LEU A 124 -8.26 28.64 20.18
C LEU A 124 -8.30 30.01 20.89
N ASP A 125 -7.63 30.05 22.04
CA ASP A 125 -7.16 31.28 22.66
C ASP A 125 -5.64 31.28 22.57
N ARG A 126 -5.07 32.10 21.67
CA ARG A 126 -3.68 32.01 21.20
C ARG A 126 -3.39 30.62 20.57
N GLU A 127 -2.64 29.75 21.26
CA GLU A 127 -2.32 28.39 20.80
C GLU A 127 -3.07 27.28 21.54
N LYS A 128 -3.78 27.61 22.63
CA LYS A 128 -4.48 26.63 23.44
C LYS A 128 -5.90 26.39 22.97
N LEU A 129 -6.30 25.13 22.98
CA LEU A 129 -7.67 24.74 22.71
C LEU A 129 -8.56 25.17 23.89
N VAL A 130 -9.57 26.01 23.63
CA VAL A 130 -10.53 26.52 24.64
C VAL A 130 -11.97 26.14 24.34
N GLY A 131 -12.22 25.54 23.17
CA GLY A 131 -13.57 25.14 22.80
C GLY A 131 -13.59 24.43 21.45
N ILE A 132 -14.77 23.98 21.08
CA ILE A 132 -15.11 23.54 19.74
C ILE A 132 -16.43 24.13 19.32
N ILE A 133 -16.57 24.57 18.07
CA ILE A 133 -17.82 25.04 17.51
C ILE A 133 -18.15 24.24 16.25
N THR A 134 -19.39 23.80 16.13
CA THR A 134 -19.89 23.01 15.02
C THR A 134 -21.04 23.73 14.32
N ARG A 135 -21.39 23.27 13.10
CA ARG A 135 -22.50 23.85 12.34
C ARG A 135 -23.78 23.93 13.12
N ARG A 136 -24.09 22.95 14.00
CA ARG A 136 -25.29 22.94 14.85
C ARG A 136 -25.34 24.11 15.80
N ASP A 137 -24.19 24.61 16.26
CA ASP A 137 -24.09 25.67 17.24
C ASP A 137 -24.35 27.06 16.63
N PHE A 138 -24.08 27.25 15.33
CA PHE A 138 -24.18 28.53 14.66
C PHE A 138 -25.16 28.60 13.47
N GLU A 139 -25.74 27.48 13.07
CA GLU A 139 -26.60 27.41 11.86
C GLU A 139 -27.83 28.31 11.97
N PHE A 140 -28.42 28.39 13.16
CA PHE A 140 -29.67 29.17 13.43
C PHE A 140 -29.44 30.46 14.22
N GLU A 141 -28.17 30.86 14.45
CA GLU A 141 -27.87 32.11 15.15
C GLU A 141 -28.11 33.30 14.21
N GLU A 142 -28.95 34.25 14.65
CA GLU A 142 -29.32 35.43 13.86
C GLU A 142 -28.35 36.59 14.04
N ASP A 143 -27.72 36.71 15.23
CA ASP A 143 -26.74 37.76 15.51
C ASP A 143 -25.39 37.45 14.92
N MET A 144 -25.11 38.03 13.75
CA MET A 144 -23.85 37.87 13.03
C MET A 144 -22.63 38.47 13.75
N ASN A 145 -22.84 39.39 14.70
CA ASN A 145 -21.79 40.04 15.49
C ASN A 145 -21.44 39.27 16.76
N LYS A 146 -22.28 38.32 17.15
CA LYS A 146 -22.05 37.49 18.32
C LYS A 146 -20.73 36.74 18.21
N LYS A 147 -19.96 36.67 19.30
CA LYS A 147 -18.67 35.99 19.30
C LYS A 147 -18.81 34.47 19.45
N VAL A 148 -17.89 33.75 18.88
CA VAL A 148 -17.78 32.27 18.94
C VAL A 148 -17.76 31.77 20.39
N GLU A 149 -17.08 32.46 21.30
CA GLU A 149 -17.00 32.09 22.74
C GLU A 149 -18.35 31.95 23.44
N ASN A 150 -19.39 32.61 22.91
CA ASN A 150 -20.74 32.56 23.47
C ASN A 150 -21.56 31.36 23.01
N LEU A 151 -21.14 30.67 21.97
CA LEU A 151 -21.85 29.54 21.38
C LEU A 151 -21.03 28.25 21.40
N MET A 152 -19.71 28.33 21.52
CA MET A 152 -18.85 27.16 21.50
C MET A 152 -19.09 26.22 22.68
N THR A 153 -18.87 24.94 22.50
CA THR A 153 -18.74 23.97 23.59
C THR A 153 -17.39 24.17 24.26
N LYS A 154 -17.36 24.47 25.57
CA LYS A 154 -16.15 24.75 26.34
C LYS A 154 -15.52 23.50 26.93
N ASP A 155 -16.32 22.54 27.37
CA ASP A 155 -15.84 21.25 27.90
C ASP A 155 -15.57 20.28 26.76
N VAL A 156 -14.39 20.45 26.12
CA VAL A 156 -14.01 19.66 24.95
C VAL A 156 -13.38 18.35 25.39
N ILE A 157 -13.95 17.24 24.94
CA ILE A 157 -13.31 15.93 25.06
C ILE A 157 -12.11 15.89 24.09
N THR A 158 -10.93 15.67 24.62
CA THR A 158 -9.67 15.66 23.87
C THR A 158 -8.92 14.35 24.06
N SER A 159 -7.91 14.11 23.23
CA SER A 159 -6.93 13.05 23.40
C SER A 159 -5.52 13.52 22.99
N HIS A 160 -4.57 12.62 22.93
CA HIS A 160 -3.17 12.94 22.60
C HIS A 160 -2.81 12.47 21.18
N LYS A 161 -1.75 13.04 20.60
CA LYS A 161 -1.17 12.57 19.33
C LYS A 161 -0.61 11.16 19.53
N GLY A 162 -0.92 10.25 18.59
CA GLY A 162 -0.52 8.84 18.67
C GLY A 162 -1.57 7.90 19.26
N ILE A 163 -2.76 8.40 19.59
CA ILE A 163 -3.90 7.55 19.97
C ILE A 163 -4.23 6.55 18.87
N SER A 164 -4.53 5.32 19.22
CA SER A 164 -4.96 4.29 18.27
C SER A 164 -6.38 4.55 17.74
N LEU A 165 -6.68 3.99 16.55
CA LEU A 165 -8.03 4.09 15.96
C LEU A 165 -9.11 3.54 16.89
N GLU A 166 -8.85 2.39 17.54
CA GLU A 166 -9.82 1.74 18.43
C GLU A 166 -10.08 2.55 19.70
N GLU A 167 -9.04 3.15 20.27
CA GLU A 167 -9.20 4.05 21.41
C GLU A 167 -9.98 5.31 21.02
N ALA A 168 -9.64 5.93 19.86
CA ALA A 168 -10.37 7.07 19.33
C ALA A 168 -11.87 6.76 19.14
N LYS A 169 -12.19 5.60 18.53
CA LYS A 169 -13.56 5.11 18.39
C LYS A 169 -14.24 4.95 19.75
N GLY A 170 -13.55 4.34 20.72
CA GLY A 170 -14.06 4.14 22.07
C GLY A 170 -14.45 5.45 22.74
N ILE A 171 -13.57 6.46 22.69
CA ILE A 171 -13.81 7.80 23.24
C ILE A 171 -14.97 8.47 22.52
N MET A 172 -14.98 8.49 21.18
CA MET A 172 -16.01 9.14 20.39
C MET A 172 -17.40 8.52 20.63
N ARG A 173 -17.48 7.16 20.69
CA ARG A 173 -18.73 6.45 20.97
C ARG A 173 -19.23 6.70 22.39
N LYS A 174 -18.36 6.61 23.39
CA LYS A 174 -18.71 6.82 24.81
C LYS A 174 -19.27 8.22 25.04
N ASN A 175 -18.66 9.22 24.43
CA ASN A 175 -19.02 10.63 24.65
C ASN A 175 -20.00 11.17 23.57
N LYS A 176 -20.42 10.33 22.59
CA LYS A 176 -21.33 10.69 21.48
C LYS A 176 -20.85 11.91 20.68
N ILE A 177 -19.54 12.03 20.48
CA ILE A 177 -18.91 13.13 19.74
C ILE A 177 -18.49 12.71 18.34
N GLU A 178 -18.53 13.64 17.38
CA GLU A 178 -18.13 13.43 15.99
C GLU A 178 -16.72 13.96 15.69
N LYS A 179 -16.16 14.73 16.59
CA LYS A 179 -14.85 15.38 16.48
C LYS A 179 -14.07 15.16 17.76
N LEU A 180 -12.84 14.73 17.64
CA LEU A 180 -11.93 14.49 18.74
C LEU A 180 -10.65 15.31 18.51
N PRO A 181 -10.53 16.52 19.07
CA PRO A 181 -9.30 17.28 19.04
C PRO A 181 -8.18 16.56 19.80
N LEU A 182 -6.97 16.63 19.26
CA LEU A 182 -5.76 16.11 19.89
C LEU A 182 -4.93 17.27 20.43
N VAL A 183 -4.47 17.14 21.66
CA VAL A 183 -3.68 18.17 22.32
C VAL A 183 -2.36 17.62 22.88
N ASP A 184 -1.38 18.49 23.04
CA ASP A 184 -0.17 18.18 23.79
C ASP A 184 -0.38 18.37 25.31
N ARG A 185 0.70 18.15 26.08
CA ARG A 185 0.65 18.28 27.55
C ARG A 185 0.39 19.69 28.03
N GLU A 186 0.63 20.70 27.18
CA GLU A 186 0.38 22.12 27.45
C GLU A 186 -1.01 22.57 27.00
N GLY A 187 -1.82 21.68 26.42
CA GLY A 187 -3.17 21.94 25.92
C GLY A 187 -3.20 22.60 24.53
N ARG A 188 -2.08 22.59 23.78
CA ARG A 188 -2.01 23.12 22.42
C ARG A 188 -2.56 22.09 21.45
N LEU A 189 -3.30 22.57 20.45
CA LEU A 189 -3.89 21.70 19.42
C LEU A 189 -2.78 21.09 18.52
N THR A 190 -2.74 19.75 18.42
CA THR A 190 -1.78 19.01 17.61
C THR A 190 -2.44 18.29 16.43
N GLY A 191 -3.78 18.26 16.39
CA GLY A 191 -4.56 17.64 15.32
C GLY A 191 -6.01 17.43 15.70
N MET A 192 -6.76 16.78 14.81
CA MET A 192 -8.17 16.42 15.05
C MET A 192 -8.52 15.12 14.33
N ILE A 193 -9.31 14.28 14.98
CA ILE A 193 -9.92 13.08 14.39
C ILE A 193 -11.41 13.33 14.18
N THR A 194 -11.96 12.88 13.04
CA THR A 194 -13.41 13.00 12.80
C THR A 194 -14.09 11.64 12.68
N SER A 195 -15.38 11.57 13.01
CA SER A 195 -16.17 10.34 12.86
C SER A 195 -16.26 9.85 11.43
N ARG A 196 -16.13 10.76 10.46
CA ARG A 196 -16.06 10.42 9.03
C ARG A 196 -14.79 9.63 8.71
N ASP A 197 -13.64 10.09 9.22
CA ASP A 197 -12.35 9.43 9.00
C ASP A 197 -12.33 8.06 9.67
N VAL A 198 -12.86 7.98 10.90
CA VAL A 198 -13.03 6.73 11.63
C VAL A 198 -13.91 5.73 10.86
N LYS A 199 -15.06 6.16 10.32
CA LYS A 199 -15.97 5.30 9.54
C LYS A 199 -15.35 4.84 8.23
N LEU A 200 -14.61 5.71 7.54
CA LEU A 200 -13.90 5.35 6.32
C LEU A 200 -12.89 4.23 6.58
N LEU A 201 -12.19 4.28 7.70
CA LEU A 201 -11.23 3.24 8.08
C LEU A 201 -11.86 1.93 8.56
N ASP A 202 -13.06 1.99 9.17
CA ASP A 202 -13.83 0.79 9.51
C ASP A 202 -14.22 -0.03 8.29
N GLY A 203 -14.48 0.62 7.16
CA GLY A 203 -14.74 -0.05 5.88
C GLY A 203 -13.55 -0.89 5.37
N TYR A 204 -12.35 -0.67 5.89
CA TYR A 204 -11.13 -1.36 5.49
C TYR A 204 -10.57 -2.28 6.59
N SER A 205 -11.43 -3.07 7.22
CA SER A 205 -11.05 -4.04 8.27
C SER A 205 -10.01 -5.07 7.80
N LYS A 206 -9.92 -5.29 6.48
CA LYS A 206 -8.96 -6.21 5.84
C LYS A 206 -7.70 -5.52 5.32
N ALA A 207 -7.51 -4.21 5.52
CA ALA A 207 -6.34 -3.51 5.01
C ALA A 207 -5.03 -4.10 5.58
N SER A 208 -4.02 -4.26 4.72
CA SER A 208 -2.66 -4.60 5.15
C SER A 208 -2.00 -3.38 5.76
N LYS A 209 -1.58 -3.49 7.03
CA LYS A 209 -1.06 -2.39 7.82
C LYS A 209 0.28 -2.74 8.45
N ASP A 210 1.14 -1.74 8.56
CA ASP A 210 2.37 -1.82 9.33
C ASP A 210 2.09 -1.78 10.86
N LYS A 211 3.14 -1.91 11.67
CA LYS A 211 3.06 -1.86 13.14
C LYS A 211 2.49 -0.54 13.68
N ASN A 212 2.50 0.52 12.89
CA ASN A 212 1.97 1.84 13.25
C ASN A 212 0.53 2.06 12.74
N GLY A 213 -0.09 1.03 12.14
CA GLY A 213 -1.45 1.07 11.61
C GLY A 213 -1.57 1.74 10.24
N ARG A 214 -0.46 2.06 9.54
CA ARG A 214 -0.43 2.67 8.21
C ARG A 214 -0.40 1.60 7.13
N LEU A 215 -0.83 1.96 5.91
CA LEU A 215 -0.85 1.03 4.78
C LEU A 215 0.54 0.50 4.44
N VAL A 216 0.62 -0.81 4.14
CA VAL A 216 1.85 -1.47 3.71
C VAL A 216 2.16 -1.09 2.26
N VAL A 217 3.41 -0.70 2.00
CA VAL A 217 3.92 -0.36 0.67
C VAL A 217 5.40 -0.70 0.55
N GLY A 218 5.80 -1.21 -0.62
CA GLY A 218 7.21 -1.41 -0.98
C GLY A 218 7.69 -0.40 -2.01
N GLY A 219 9.02 -0.23 -2.07
CA GLY A 219 9.68 0.50 -3.15
C GLY A 219 10.66 -0.40 -3.89
N SER A 220 10.90 -0.14 -5.17
CA SER A 220 11.76 -0.98 -5.99
C SER A 220 13.09 -0.32 -6.34
N ILE A 221 14.15 -1.10 -6.38
CA ILE A 221 15.49 -0.68 -6.78
C ILE A 221 16.05 -1.62 -7.84
N GLY A 222 17.00 -1.13 -8.62
CA GLY A 222 17.84 -1.96 -9.49
C GLY A 222 19.15 -2.38 -8.82
N ILE A 223 20.11 -2.79 -9.65
CA ILE A 223 21.50 -3.08 -9.24
C ILE A 223 22.47 -2.06 -9.86
N GLY A 224 21.98 -0.89 -10.27
CA GLY A 224 22.78 0.23 -10.78
C GLY A 224 23.62 0.90 -9.69
N SER A 225 24.31 1.99 -10.04
CA SER A 225 25.16 2.74 -9.10
C SER A 225 24.38 3.46 -8.02
N ASP A 226 23.08 3.73 -8.25
CA ASP A 226 22.16 4.46 -7.36
C ASP A 226 21.45 3.58 -6.34
N HIS A 227 21.61 2.25 -6.41
CA HIS A 227 20.81 1.29 -5.63
C HIS A 227 20.83 1.55 -4.11
N LEU A 228 21.99 1.89 -3.56
CA LEU A 228 22.16 2.12 -2.12
C LEU A 228 21.55 3.45 -1.67
N GLU A 229 21.74 4.51 -2.48
CA GLU A 229 21.16 5.82 -2.24
C GLU A 229 19.62 5.74 -2.28
N ARG A 230 19.08 5.14 -3.33
CA ARG A 230 17.63 4.93 -3.50
C ARG A 230 17.05 4.12 -2.35
N ALA A 231 17.68 2.98 -2.00
CA ALA A 231 17.21 2.15 -0.90
C ALA A 231 17.16 2.91 0.43
N LYS A 232 18.20 3.69 0.76
CA LYS A 232 18.21 4.52 1.97
C LYS A 232 17.07 5.53 1.97
N ALA A 233 16.89 6.24 0.86
CA ALA A 233 15.81 7.23 0.73
C ALA A 233 14.41 6.60 0.89
N LEU A 234 14.19 5.40 0.35
CA LEU A 234 12.93 4.66 0.50
C LEU A 234 12.72 4.17 1.94
N ILE A 235 13.78 3.70 2.63
CA ILE A 235 13.73 3.31 4.04
C ILE A 235 13.43 4.53 4.93
N ASP A 236 14.06 5.67 4.66
CA ASP A 236 13.82 6.93 5.38
C ASP A 236 12.39 7.45 5.15
N ALA A 237 11.81 7.17 3.98
CA ALA A 237 10.39 7.42 3.67
C ALA A 237 9.44 6.36 4.28
N GLU A 238 9.99 5.42 5.08
CA GLU A 238 9.26 4.37 5.80
C GLU A 238 8.59 3.34 4.88
N ALA A 239 9.17 3.02 3.70
CA ALA A 239 8.79 1.83 2.95
C ALA A 239 8.92 0.58 3.82
N ASP A 240 7.94 -0.32 3.78
CA ASP A 240 7.94 -1.52 4.62
C ASP A 240 8.92 -2.59 4.14
N PHE A 241 9.19 -2.59 2.85
CA PHE A 241 10.14 -3.51 2.21
C PHE A 241 10.74 -2.92 0.94
N ILE A 242 11.90 -3.41 0.57
CA ILE A 242 12.62 -3.04 -0.65
C ILE A 242 12.62 -4.21 -1.62
N VAL A 243 12.35 -3.93 -2.90
CA VAL A 243 12.36 -4.94 -3.96
C VAL A 243 13.57 -4.71 -4.87
N VAL A 244 14.52 -5.65 -4.85
CA VAL A 244 15.63 -5.69 -5.82
C VAL A 244 15.14 -6.36 -7.08
N ASP A 245 14.83 -5.57 -8.11
CA ASP A 245 14.16 -6.02 -9.33
C ASP A 245 15.08 -5.96 -10.55
N VAL A 246 15.38 -7.13 -11.08
CA VAL A 246 16.21 -7.33 -12.28
C VAL A 246 15.70 -8.48 -13.15
N ALA A 247 15.95 -8.40 -14.44
CA ALA A 247 15.51 -9.41 -15.41
C ALA A 247 16.07 -10.82 -15.11
N ASN A 248 17.27 -10.90 -14.52
CA ASN A 248 17.86 -12.13 -14.01
C ASN A 248 18.44 -11.91 -12.62
N GLY A 249 17.73 -12.36 -11.59
CA GLY A 249 18.15 -12.27 -10.19
C GLY A 249 19.26 -13.24 -9.79
N TYR A 250 19.58 -14.22 -10.63
CA TYR A 250 20.66 -15.20 -10.38
C TYR A 250 22.03 -14.66 -10.83
N LEU A 251 22.34 -13.43 -10.40
CA LEU A 251 23.63 -12.77 -10.60
C LEU A 251 24.33 -12.58 -9.25
N GLU A 252 25.65 -12.70 -9.20
CA GLU A 252 26.45 -12.40 -7.99
C GLU A 252 26.17 -10.98 -7.50
N LYS A 253 26.16 -10.01 -8.42
CA LYS A 253 25.86 -8.62 -8.10
C LYS A 253 24.50 -8.43 -7.45
N THR A 254 23.48 -9.19 -7.84
CA THR A 254 22.16 -9.13 -7.18
C THR A 254 22.25 -9.61 -5.74
N ALA A 255 22.96 -10.71 -5.51
CA ALA A 255 23.20 -11.24 -4.15
C ALA A 255 23.99 -10.24 -3.29
N ASP A 256 24.97 -9.53 -3.86
CA ASP A 256 25.72 -8.50 -3.15
C ASP A 256 24.84 -7.31 -2.75
N VAL A 257 24.03 -6.80 -3.69
CA VAL A 257 23.04 -5.74 -3.41
C VAL A 257 22.08 -6.17 -2.31
N VAL A 258 21.55 -7.40 -2.36
CA VAL A 258 20.69 -7.92 -1.27
C VAL A 258 21.40 -7.85 0.08
N ARG A 259 22.67 -8.30 0.17
CA ARG A 259 23.46 -8.23 1.42
C ARG A 259 23.66 -6.79 1.91
N GLU A 260 23.90 -5.85 1.00
CA GLU A 260 24.06 -4.44 1.33
C GLU A 260 22.77 -3.83 1.90
N ILE A 261 21.63 -4.10 1.26
CA ILE A 261 20.34 -3.59 1.72
C ILE A 261 19.92 -4.24 3.04
N LYS A 262 20.20 -5.54 3.23
CA LYS A 262 19.94 -6.23 4.52
C LYS A 262 20.72 -5.62 5.68
N LYS A 263 21.93 -5.08 5.46
CA LYS A 263 22.71 -4.36 6.49
C LYS A 263 22.03 -3.07 6.95
N LEU A 264 21.14 -2.49 6.13
CA LEU A 264 20.32 -1.34 6.52
C LEU A 264 19.11 -1.72 7.40
N GLY A 265 18.88 -3.02 7.65
CA GLY A 265 17.79 -3.52 8.48
C GLY A 265 16.45 -3.67 7.75
N ALA A 266 16.41 -3.50 6.43
CA ALA A 266 15.19 -3.62 5.63
C ALA A 266 14.73 -5.06 5.43
N GLU A 267 13.42 -5.27 5.24
CA GLU A 267 12.88 -6.46 4.61
C GLU A 267 13.14 -6.40 3.11
N VAL A 268 13.68 -7.45 2.51
CA VAL A 268 14.14 -7.46 1.12
C VAL A 268 13.47 -8.58 0.33
N ILE A 269 12.84 -8.19 -0.77
CA ILE A 269 12.38 -9.11 -1.82
C ILE A 269 13.36 -8.99 -2.99
N ALA A 270 13.75 -10.08 -3.61
CA ALA A 270 14.66 -10.01 -4.76
C ALA A 270 14.28 -11.01 -5.86
N GLY A 271 14.54 -10.64 -7.08
CA GLY A 271 14.31 -11.48 -8.27
C GLY A 271 14.61 -10.71 -9.57
N ASN A 272 14.26 -11.31 -10.72
CA ASN A 272 13.51 -12.54 -10.85
C ASN A 272 14.44 -13.74 -11.02
N VAL A 273 14.06 -14.85 -10.44
CA VAL A 273 14.68 -16.16 -10.71
C VAL A 273 13.65 -17.14 -11.27
N ALA A 274 14.11 -18.25 -11.82
CA ALA A 274 13.23 -19.25 -12.40
C ALA A 274 13.52 -20.69 -11.91
N THR A 275 14.59 -20.87 -11.13
CA THR A 275 15.08 -22.19 -10.71
C THR A 275 15.39 -22.22 -9.23
N LYS A 276 15.39 -23.43 -8.66
CA LYS A 276 15.79 -23.68 -7.27
C LYS A 276 17.17 -23.11 -6.93
N ASP A 277 18.14 -23.26 -7.83
CA ASP A 277 19.49 -22.76 -7.59
C ASP A 277 19.54 -21.23 -7.46
N GLY A 278 18.72 -20.52 -8.28
CA GLY A 278 18.54 -19.07 -8.15
C GLY A 278 17.93 -18.68 -6.80
N VAL A 279 16.91 -19.43 -6.32
CA VAL A 279 16.32 -19.23 -5.01
C VAL A 279 17.36 -19.43 -3.90
N LEU A 280 18.12 -20.52 -3.94
CA LEU A 280 19.14 -20.82 -2.93
C LEU A 280 20.26 -19.78 -2.91
N ASN A 281 20.60 -19.21 -4.06
CA ASN A 281 21.60 -18.14 -4.15
C ASN A 281 21.12 -16.87 -3.42
N LEU A 282 19.90 -16.43 -3.67
CA LEU A 282 19.31 -15.25 -3.01
C LEU A 282 19.03 -15.52 -1.52
N LYS A 283 18.61 -16.74 -1.15
CA LYS A 283 18.45 -17.13 0.26
C LYS A 283 19.77 -17.00 1.03
N ARG A 284 20.90 -17.47 0.46
CA ARG A 284 22.23 -17.28 1.08
C ARG A 284 22.64 -15.81 1.21
N ALA A 285 22.12 -14.94 0.39
CA ALA A 285 22.30 -13.50 0.52
C ALA A 285 21.45 -12.86 1.62
N GLY A 286 20.48 -13.60 2.18
CA GLY A 286 19.62 -13.14 3.29
C GLY A 286 18.32 -12.48 2.83
N VAL A 287 17.84 -12.78 1.61
CA VAL A 287 16.54 -12.30 1.12
C VAL A 287 15.40 -12.86 1.97
N ASP A 288 14.34 -12.08 2.16
CA ASP A 288 13.17 -12.48 2.95
C ASP A 288 12.06 -13.09 2.06
N CYS A 289 12.01 -12.71 0.77
CA CYS A 289 11.12 -13.30 -0.22
C CYS A 289 11.79 -13.29 -1.60
N VAL A 290 11.59 -14.36 -2.37
CA VAL A 290 12.14 -14.49 -3.72
C VAL A 290 11.05 -14.31 -4.77
N LYS A 291 11.27 -13.40 -5.71
CA LYS A 291 10.37 -13.16 -6.84
C LYS A 291 10.71 -14.15 -7.98
N VAL A 292 9.74 -14.99 -8.34
CA VAL A 292 9.89 -16.12 -9.27
C VAL A 292 9.12 -15.88 -10.56
N GLY A 293 9.83 -15.90 -11.68
CA GLY A 293 9.24 -15.79 -13.02
C GLY A 293 10.16 -15.05 -13.98
N ILE A 294 10.69 -15.77 -14.98
CA ILE A 294 11.45 -15.20 -16.09
C ILE A 294 10.71 -15.50 -17.38
N GLY A 295 10.21 -14.46 -18.03
CA GLY A 295 9.55 -14.56 -19.33
C GLY A 295 8.04 -14.81 -19.36
N PRO A 296 7.29 -15.08 -18.26
CA PRO A 296 5.86 -15.36 -18.37
C PRO A 296 4.99 -14.10 -18.43
N GLY A 297 5.50 -12.91 -18.08
CA GLY A 297 4.74 -11.67 -18.08
C GLY A 297 4.34 -11.23 -19.49
N GLY A 298 3.13 -10.65 -19.65
CA GLY A 298 2.64 -10.17 -20.95
C GLY A 298 3.49 -9.04 -21.56
N ALA A 299 4.11 -8.20 -20.71
CA ALA A 299 5.04 -7.15 -21.13
C ALA A 299 6.51 -7.61 -21.17
N CYS A 300 6.80 -8.87 -20.82
CA CYS A 300 8.16 -9.36 -20.72
C CYS A 300 8.71 -9.72 -22.10
N LEU A 301 9.80 -9.07 -22.50
CA LEU A 301 10.49 -9.31 -23.77
C LEU A 301 11.59 -10.38 -23.68
N THR A 302 11.89 -10.92 -22.52
CA THR A 302 12.99 -11.87 -22.30
C THR A 302 12.84 -13.13 -23.17
N ARG A 303 11.62 -13.70 -23.27
CA ARG A 303 11.40 -14.88 -24.14
C ARG A 303 11.55 -14.57 -25.62
N PRO A 304 10.84 -13.59 -26.21
CA PRO A 304 10.89 -13.35 -27.65
C PRO A 304 12.21 -12.76 -28.12
N VAL A 305 12.91 -11.99 -27.28
CA VAL A 305 14.16 -11.31 -27.68
C VAL A 305 15.41 -12.10 -27.30
N ALA A 306 15.48 -12.57 -26.03
CA ALA A 306 16.67 -13.25 -25.54
C ALA A 306 16.59 -14.79 -25.63
N GLY A 307 15.43 -15.37 -25.93
CA GLY A 307 15.21 -16.81 -25.93
C GLY A 307 15.34 -17.46 -24.56
N VAL A 308 15.21 -16.67 -23.48
CA VAL A 308 15.39 -17.12 -22.08
C VAL A 308 14.06 -17.06 -21.36
N GLY A 309 13.78 -18.08 -20.57
CA GLY A 309 12.58 -18.14 -19.73
C GLY A 309 12.27 -19.56 -19.28
N TYR A 310 11.30 -19.66 -18.36
CA TYR A 310 10.83 -20.94 -17.86
C TYR A 310 9.29 -20.92 -17.74
N PRO A 311 8.57 -22.01 -18.08
CA PRO A 311 7.12 -22.10 -17.86
C PRO A 311 6.76 -21.88 -16.39
N GLN A 312 5.82 -20.95 -16.13
CA GLN A 312 5.68 -20.34 -14.81
C GLN A 312 5.25 -21.34 -13.73
N LEU A 313 4.33 -22.24 -14.04
CA LEU A 313 3.87 -23.24 -13.06
C LEU A 313 5.03 -24.15 -12.62
N SER A 314 5.80 -24.67 -13.57
CA SER A 314 6.98 -25.50 -13.28
C SER A 314 8.04 -24.72 -12.50
N SER A 315 8.25 -23.44 -12.85
CA SER A 315 9.16 -22.57 -12.11
C SER A 315 8.75 -22.42 -10.64
N ILE A 316 7.47 -22.17 -10.36
CA ILE A 316 6.96 -22.04 -8.98
C ILE A 316 7.16 -23.36 -8.22
N ILE A 317 6.76 -24.50 -8.81
CA ILE A 317 6.89 -25.83 -8.17
C ILE A 317 8.36 -26.13 -7.81
N GLU A 318 9.29 -25.83 -8.72
CA GLU A 318 10.73 -26.05 -8.50
C GLU A 318 11.29 -25.13 -7.41
N CYS A 319 10.82 -23.88 -7.37
CA CYS A 319 11.30 -22.86 -6.46
C CYS A 319 10.68 -22.93 -5.04
N ALA A 320 9.50 -23.51 -4.90
CA ALA A 320 8.78 -23.60 -3.63
C ALA A 320 9.47 -24.58 -2.64
N GLY A 321 9.16 -24.43 -1.35
CA GLY A 321 9.59 -25.36 -0.29
C GLY A 321 11.07 -25.28 0.07
N ASN A 322 11.74 -24.15 -0.17
CA ASN A 322 13.15 -23.93 0.13
C ASN A 322 13.40 -23.05 1.37
N ASP A 323 12.48 -23.05 2.34
CA ASP A 323 12.51 -22.24 3.59
C ASP A 323 12.79 -20.75 3.33
N VAL A 324 12.17 -20.20 2.31
CA VAL A 324 12.11 -18.78 1.98
C VAL A 324 10.79 -18.53 1.26
N ARG A 325 10.17 -17.38 1.49
CA ARG A 325 8.91 -17.00 0.86
C ARG A 325 9.06 -16.84 -0.65
N ILE A 326 8.03 -17.23 -1.38
CA ILE A 326 8.00 -17.16 -2.85
C ILE A 326 6.87 -16.23 -3.31
N MET A 327 7.21 -15.25 -4.14
CA MET A 327 6.27 -14.42 -4.87
C MET A 327 6.25 -14.84 -6.33
N ALA A 328 5.13 -15.38 -6.83
CA ALA A 328 4.99 -15.71 -8.24
C ALA A 328 4.74 -14.43 -9.06
N ASP A 329 5.61 -14.17 -10.04
CA ASP A 329 5.54 -12.96 -10.87
C ASP A 329 5.39 -13.32 -12.36
N GLY A 330 4.29 -12.85 -12.95
CA GLY A 330 3.97 -13.00 -14.36
C GLY A 330 3.17 -14.27 -14.72
N GLY A 331 2.51 -14.19 -15.89
CA GLY A 331 1.69 -15.29 -16.44
C GLY A 331 0.28 -15.39 -15.84
N ILE A 332 -0.11 -14.52 -14.94
CA ILE A 332 -1.44 -14.47 -14.34
C ILE A 332 -2.33 -13.58 -15.19
N ILE A 333 -3.26 -14.15 -15.91
CA ILE A 333 -4.21 -13.45 -16.80
C ILE A 333 -5.67 -13.66 -16.41
N LYS A 334 -5.94 -14.57 -15.49
CA LYS A 334 -7.28 -14.88 -14.96
C LYS A 334 -7.21 -15.38 -13.52
N SER A 335 -8.30 -15.32 -12.78
CA SER A 335 -8.36 -15.74 -11.37
C SER A 335 -7.98 -17.20 -11.13
N ALA A 336 -8.21 -18.08 -12.12
CA ALA A 336 -7.79 -19.48 -12.04
C ALA A 336 -6.26 -19.63 -11.97
N ASP A 337 -5.51 -18.81 -12.67
CA ASP A 337 -4.04 -18.85 -12.66
C ASP A 337 -3.48 -18.47 -11.29
N PHE A 338 -4.11 -17.46 -10.65
CA PHE A 338 -3.81 -17.09 -9.28
C PHE A 338 -3.96 -18.30 -8.33
N SER A 339 -5.10 -19.02 -8.40
CA SER A 339 -5.35 -20.19 -7.55
C SER A 339 -4.33 -21.30 -7.80
N LYS A 340 -3.91 -21.50 -9.06
CA LYS A 340 -2.90 -22.49 -9.44
C LYS A 340 -1.52 -22.09 -8.92
N ALA A 341 -1.16 -20.79 -8.95
CA ALA A 341 0.12 -20.30 -8.42
C ALA A 341 0.24 -20.55 -6.92
N ILE A 342 -0.83 -20.25 -6.15
CA ILE A 342 -0.86 -20.52 -4.69
C ILE A 342 -0.81 -22.04 -4.44
N ALA A 343 -1.57 -22.84 -5.17
CA ALA A 343 -1.56 -24.29 -5.02
C ALA A 343 -0.20 -24.92 -5.39
N ALA A 344 0.57 -24.30 -6.29
CA ALA A 344 1.92 -24.70 -6.66
C ALA A 344 2.97 -24.34 -5.60
N GLY A 345 2.62 -23.55 -4.58
CA GLY A 345 3.49 -23.23 -3.44
C GLY A 345 3.97 -21.77 -3.40
N ALA A 346 3.37 -20.86 -4.17
CA ALA A 346 3.63 -19.45 -4.01
C ALA A 346 2.94 -18.90 -2.74
N ASP A 347 3.65 -18.13 -1.92
CA ASP A 347 3.10 -17.44 -0.74
C ASP A 347 2.31 -16.19 -1.15
N SER A 348 2.70 -15.55 -2.25
CA SER A 348 2.04 -14.39 -2.82
C SER A 348 2.16 -14.35 -4.34
N VAL A 349 1.34 -13.53 -4.98
CA VAL A 349 1.28 -13.41 -6.43
C VAL A 349 1.37 -11.95 -6.83
N MET A 350 2.31 -11.63 -7.72
CA MET A 350 2.45 -10.31 -8.33
C MET A 350 1.63 -10.25 -9.62
N ILE A 351 0.85 -9.18 -9.76
CA ILE A 351 -0.01 -8.95 -10.92
C ILE A 351 0.32 -7.62 -11.57
N GLY A 352 0.60 -7.65 -12.87
CA GLY A 352 0.77 -6.48 -13.72
C GLY A 352 -0.43 -6.30 -14.66
N GLY A 353 -0.54 -7.14 -15.69
CA GLY A 353 -1.49 -6.95 -16.79
C GLY A 353 -2.96 -6.84 -16.40
N LEU A 354 -3.43 -7.53 -15.34
CA LEU A 354 -4.81 -7.41 -14.88
C LEU A 354 -5.10 -6.10 -14.16
N PHE A 355 -4.08 -5.44 -13.62
CA PHE A 355 -4.21 -4.13 -12.98
C PHE A 355 -3.94 -2.97 -13.91
N ALA A 356 -3.19 -3.19 -14.99
CA ALA A 356 -2.98 -2.18 -16.01
C ALA A 356 -4.32 -1.78 -16.65
N GLY A 357 -4.60 -0.47 -16.70
CA GLY A 357 -5.83 0.06 -17.28
C GLY A 357 -7.03 0.09 -16.33
N THR A 358 -6.85 -0.24 -15.03
CA THR A 358 -7.84 0.10 -14.00
C THR A 358 -7.79 1.60 -13.66
N ASP A 359 -8.81 2.11 -13.02
CA ASP A 359 -8.89 3.52 -12.61
C ASP A 359 -7.76 3.92 -11.64
N GLU A 360 -7.18 2.96 -10.92
CA GLU A 360 -6.11 3.15 -9.96
C GLU A 360 -4.72 3.09 -10.60
N SER A 361 -4.59 2.55 -11.82
CA SER A 361 -3.29 2.47 -12.51
C SER A 361 -2.88 3.84 -13.06
N PRO A 362 -1.58 4.18 -13.04
CA PRO A 362 -1.08 5.40 -13.65
C PRO A 362 -1.22 5.35 -15.18
N GLY A 363 -1.31 6.53 -15.81
CA GLY A 363 -1.36 6.70 -17.25
C GLY A 363 -2.52 7.57 -17.72
N VAL A 364 -2.58 7.81 -19.03
CA VAL A 364 -3.59 8.62 -19.67
C VAL A 364 -4.67 7.71 -20.26
N ILE A 365 -5.94 7.97 -19.90
CA ILE A 365 -7.08 7.27 -20.51
C ILE A 365 -7.30 7.82 -21.91
N ILE A 366 -7.15 6.98 -22.93
CA ILE A 366 -7.45 7.32 -24.33
C ILE A 366 -8.75 6.66 -24.73
N THR A 367 -9.76 7.49 -25.05
CA THR A 367 -11.04 7.02 -25.56
C THR A 367 -10.98 6.92 -27.07
N LYS A 368 -11.02 5.72 -27.62
CA LYS A 368 -11.06 5.46 -29.05
C LYS A 368 -12.44 4.89 -29.43
N LYS A 369 -13.27 5.73 -30.02
CA LYS A 369 -14.61 5.48 -30.59
C LYS A 369 -15.64 4.70 -29.77
N ILE A 370 -15.37 3.68 -28.97
CA ILE A 370 -16.35 2.93 -28.16
C ILE A 370 -15.63 2.08 -27.07
N SER A 371 -14.31 2.09 -27.00
CA SER A 371 -13.53 1.36 -26.00
C SER A 371 -12.58 2.28 -25.24
N ILE A 372 -12.54 2.15 -23.93
CA ILE A 372 -11.52 2.77 -23.09
C ILE A 372 -10.32 1.83 -23.13
N THR A 373 -9.18 2.33 -23.60
CA THR A 373 -7.92 1.57 -23.64
C THR A 373 -6.85 2.38 -22.94
N SER A 374 -6.21 1.81 -21.91
CA SER A 374 -4.99 2.37 -21.35
C SER A 374 -3.79 1.96 -22.20
N PHE A 375 -2.87 2.88 -22.46
CA PHE A 375 -1.61 2.58 -23.12
C PHE A 375 -0.66 1.94 -22.12
N ILE A 376 -0.24 0.69 -22.41
CA ILE A 376 0.91 0.08 -21.76
C ILE A 376 2.10 0.31 -22.71
N GLU A 377 2.90 1.34 -22.45
CA GLU A 377 4.22 1.43 -23.05
C GLU A 377 5.15 0.45 -22.35
N ALA A 378 5.39 -0.68 -22.96
CA ALA A 378 6.50 -1.53 -22.56
C ALA A 378 7.80 -0.84 -23.01
N TRP A 379 8.61 -0.41 -22.08
CA TRP A 379 9.93 0.14 -22.37
C TRP A 379 10.82 -0.94 -22.98
N LEU A 380 11.04 -0.78 -24.27
CA LEU A 380 12.03 -1.48 -25.07
C LEU A 380 13.40 -0.80 -24.86
N LEU A 381 14.12 -1.07 -23.77
CA LEU A 381 15.56 -0.83 -23.68
C LEU A 381 16.23 -1.82 -22.71
#